data_348552191da02d16f6d5175733424b5e
#
_entry.id   348552191da02d16f6d5175733424b5e
#
_cell.length_a   1.000
_cell.length_b   1.000
_cell.length_c   1.000
_cell.angle_alpha   90.00
_cell.angle_beta   90.00
_cell.angle_gamma   90.00
#
_symmetry.space_group_name_H-M   'P 1'
#
loop_
_entity.id
_entity.type
_entity.pdbx_description
1 polymer ?
#
loop_
_entity_poly.entity_id
_entity_poly.type
_entity_poly.pdbx_seq_one_letter_code
_entity_poly.pdbx_strand_id
1 'polypeptide(L)'
;MSTETVKIETIGSGGDGVAATNEGAVFVPFTLPGETVAIARVKNHGTVMSWSETSPERVAPRCRHFGPEGKGGACGGCQLQHWADGPYHEYKRQLVVAALKAKGIETDVAPLFACQPGERRRVTMSLKLTDKGIVLGYMQAGTHHIVPVEECPIAMPAIVDKLPVIRKLGQVLGSGSQPFRVTVQATLSGLDIAFMDLRKPDARKRQTAIDLCLREKGLARLTLGDEILIEPEKPVVDFGGVMVSPPPGAFLQATMRAEQAMADLVLGHLKGAKRVVDLFAGCGTFSLRLARQSAVHAVEFDAPALGALDL
;
A
#
# COMPACT_ATOMS: atom_id res chain seq x y z
N MET A 1 29.58 -16.00 6.17
CA MET A 1 29.28 -14.91 5.23
C MET A 1 30.51 -14.69 4.38
N SER A 2 30.40 -14.81 3.07
CA SER A 2 31.48 -14.44 2.15
C SER A 2 31.26 -12.99 1.70
N THR A 3 32.35 -12.25 1.54
CA THR A 3 32.32 -10.91 0.95
C THR A 3 32.76 -11.01 -0.50
N GLU A 4 31.97 -10.51 -1.42
CA GLU A 4 32.28 -10.49 -2.85
C GLU A 4 31.84 -9.17 -3.48
N THR A 5 32.46 -8.80 -4.60
CA THR A 5 32.07 -7.62 -5.36
C THR A 5 31.26 -8.10 -6.57
N VAL A 6 30.07 -7.54 -6.74
CA VAL A 6 29.16 -7.90 -7.83
C VAL A 6 28.70 -6.65 -8.60
N LYS A 7 28.44 -6.82 -9.89
CA LYS A 7 27.82 -5.81 -10.73
C LYS A 7 26.34 -6.13 -10.89
N ILE A 8 25.48 -5.15 -10.60
CA ILE A 8 24.03 -5.28 -10.73
C ILE A 8 23.66 -5.13 -12.20
N GLU A 9 23.02 -6.15 -12.76
CA GLU A 9 22.66 -6.20 -14.18
C GLU A 9 21.23 -5.73 -14.43
N THR A 10 20.30 -6.10 -13.52
CA THR A 10 18.87 -5.82 -13.68
C THR A 10 18.18 -5.71 -12.33
N ILE A 11 16.89 -5.37 -12.34
CA ILE A 11 15.99 -5.47 -11.17
C ILE A 11 15.09 -6.68 -11.33
N GLY A 12 15.06 -7.54 -10.33
CA GLY A 12 14.13 -8.67 -10.26
C GLY A 12 12.68 -8.22 -10.02
N SER A 13 11.71 -9.10 -10.26
CA SER A 13 10.28 -8.80 -10.07
C SER A 13 9.91 -8.38 -8.64
N GLY A 14 10.72 -8.75 -7.65
CA GLY A 14 10.60 -8.34 -6.25
C GLY A 14 11.14 -6.95 -5.94
N GLY A 15 11.84 -6.29 -6.89
CA GLY A 15 12.42 -4.97 -6.69
C GLY A 15 13.86 -4.97 -6.18
N ASP A 16 14.48 -6.14 -6.02
CA ASP A 16 15.89 -6.25 -5.65
C ASP A 16 16.78 -6.22 -6.92
N GLY A 17 17.95 -5.61 -6.83
CA GLY A 17 18.96 -5.73 -7.86
C GLY A 17 19.41 -7.17 -8.02
N VAL A 18 19.71 -7.58 -9.26
CA VAL A 18 20.15 -8.95 -9.58
C VAL A 18 21.54 -8.89 -10.19
N ALA A 19 22.45 -9.66 -9.64
CA ALA A 19 23.77 -9.88 -10.17
C ALA A 19 23.96 -11.36 -10.54
N ALA A 20 24.56 -11.63 -11.71
CA ALA A 20 25.01 -12.97 -12.06
C ALA A 20 26.37 -13.25 -11.42
N THR A 21 26.51 -14.43 -10.83
CA THR A 21 27.78 -14.92 -10.27
C THR A 21 28.03 -16.35 -10.71
N ASN A 22 29.25 -16.86 -10.51
CA ASN A 22 29.61 -18.26 -10.82
C ASN A 22 28.77 -19.28 -10.02
N GLU A 23 28.18 -18.85 -8.89
CA GLU A 23 27.33 -19.67 -8.03
C GLU A 23 25.83 -19.42 -8.25
N GLY A 24 25.45 -18.70 -9.32
CA GLY A 24 24.08 -18.36 -9.66
C GLY A 24 23.72 -16.91 -9.33
N ALA A 25 22.46 -16.57 -9.52
CA ALA A 25 21.97 -15.21 -9.32
C ALA A 25 21.94 -14.85 -7.83
N VAL A 26 22.34 -13.60 -7.52
CA VAL A 26 22.28 -12.98 -6.20
C VAL A 26 21.33 -11.80 -6.25
N PHE A 27 20.41 -11.72 -5.27
CA PHE A 27 19.45 -10.63 -5.09
C PHE A 27 19.99 -9.67 -4.05
N VAL A 28 20.11 -8.40 -4.42
CA VAL A 28 20.71 -7.35 -3.59
C VAL A 28 19.72 -6.18 -3.44
N PRO A 29 19.00 -6.10 -2.32
CA PRO A 29 18.06 -5.00 -2.08
C PRO A 29 18.72 -3.62 -2.18
N PHE A 30 17.94 -2.61 -2.59
CA PHE A 30 18.34 -1.20 -2.65
C PHE A 30 19.47 -0.88 -3.64
N THR A 31 19.73 -1.75 -4.60
CA THR A 31 20.68 -1.52 -5.68
C THR A 31 20.00 -1.30 -7.03
N LEU A 32 20.69 -0.67 -7.97
CA LEU A 32 20.19 -0.35 -9.31
C LEU A 32 21.09 -0.93 -10.40
N PRO A 33 20.57 -1.15 -11.62
CA PRO A 33 21.37 -1.61 -12.75
C PRO A 33 22.57 -0.69 -13.01
N GLY A 34 23.69 -1.31 -13.33
CA GLY A 34 24.97 -0.62 -13.58
C GLY A 34 25.81 -0.36 -12.34
N GLU A 35 25.27 -0.54 -11.13
CA GLU A 35 26.02 -0.37 -9.90
C GLU A 35 26.98 -1.53 -9.65
N THR A 36 28.15 -1.23 -9.10
CA THR A 36 29.11 -2.21 -8.59
C THR A 36 29.19 -2.09 -7.07
N VAL A 37 28.89 -3.18 -6.37
CA VAL A 37 28.78 -3.18 -4.91
C VAL A 37 29.54 -4.34 -4.28
N ALA A 38 30.17 -4.07 -3.13
CA ALA A 38 30.65 -5.13 -2.25
C ALA A 38 29.48 -5.59 -1.37
N ILE A 39 29.24 -6.89 -1.32
CA ILE A 39 28.14 -7.50 -0.57
C ILE A 39 28.62 -8.51 0.44
N ALA A 40 27.89 -8.64 1.54
CA ALA A 40 27.93 -9.81 2.40
C ALA A 40 26.83 -10.78 1.94
N ARG A 41 27.26 -11.95 1.42
CA ARG A 41 26.36 -12.93 0.81
C ARG A 41 25.93 -14.01 1.78
N VAL A 42 24.62 -14.34 1.74
CA VAL A 42 24.04 -15.53 2.38
C VAL A 42 23.14 -16.22 1.35
N LYS A 43 23.57 -17.37 0.84
CA LYS A 43 22.90 -18.10 -0.26
C LYS A 43 22.75 -17.20 -1.50
N ASN A 44 21.52 -16.92 -1.90
CA ASN A 44 21.19 -16.07 -3.05
C ASN A 44 20.80 -14.61 -2.66
N HIS A 45 21.07 -14.19 -1.41
CA HIS A 45 20.81 -12.83 -0.95
C HIS A 45 22.11 -12.13 -0.58
N GLY A 46 22.28 -10.90 -1.07
CA GLY A 46 23.39 -10.01 -0.76
C GLY A 46 22.93 -8.80 0.08
N THR A 47 23.69 -8.48 1.11
CA THR A 47 23.54 -7.21 1.84
C THR A 47 24.68 -6.29 1.42
N VAL A 48 24.35 -5.10 0.92
CA VAL A 48 25.35 -4.13 0.51
C VAL A 48 26.19 -3.67 1.69
N MET A 49 27.53 -3.70 1.51
CA MET A 49 28.52 -3.19 2.46
C MET A 49 29.10 -1.85 2.00
N SER A 50 29.32 -1.72 0.69
CA SER A 50 29.79 -0.47 0.08
C SER A 50 29.51 -0.42 -1.41
N TRP A 51 29.45 0.76 -1.98
CA TRP A 51 29.38 1.02 -3.41
C TRP A 51 30.75 1.43 -3.94
N SER A 52 31.22 0.80 -5.01
CA SER A 52 32.38 1.27 -5.79
C SER A 52 31.94 2.08 -7.02
N GLU A 53 30.77 1.78 -7.56
CA GLU A 53 30.15 2.52 -8.66
C GLU A 53 28.66 2.67 -8.37
N THR A 54 28.12 3.89 -8.58
CA THR A 54 26.68 4.18 -8.44
C THR A 54 26.05 4.46 -9.79
N SER A 55 24.78 4.08 -9.95
CA SER A 55 24.02 4.38 -11.16
C SER A 55 23.75 5.88 -11.29
N PRO A 56 23.86 6.48 -12.51
CA PRO A 56 23.46 7.87 -12.74
C PRO A 56 21.94 8.08 -12.55
N GLU A 57 21.17 7.01 -12.53
CA GLU A 57 19.72 7.04 -12.28
C GLU A 57 19.37 7.00 -10.78
N ARG A 58 20.37 6.89 -9.90
CA ARG A 58 20.17 6.92 -8.46
C ARG A 58 19.82 8.31 -7.99
N VAL A 59 18.74 8.41 -7.20
CA VAL A 59 18.30 9.67 -6.57
C VAL A 59 18.20 9.49 -5.06
N ALA A 60 18.24 10.59 -4.33
CA ALA A 60 17.98 10.58 -2.91
C ALA A 60 16.53 10.16 -2.63
N PRO A 61 16.28 9.19 -1.75
CA PRO A 61 14.92 8.77 -1.40
C PRO A 61 14.17 9.91 -0.69
N ARG A 62 12.88 10.03 -0.97
CA ARG A 62 12.02 11.09 -0.39
C ARG A 62 11.68 10.83 1.08
N CYS A 63 11.88 9.61 1.57
CA CYS A 63 11.49 9.16 2.90
C CYS A 63 12.72 8.77 3.73
N ARG A 64 12.84 9.34 4.93
CA ARG A 64 13.93 9.02 5.86
C ARG A 64 13.90 7.60 6.44
N HIS A 65 12.80 6.85 6.25
CA HIS A 65 12.67 5.46 6.67
C HIS A 65 13.02 4.48 5.55
N PHE A 66 13.39 4.98 4.36
CA PHE A 66 13.72 4.15 3.21
C PHE A 66 15.18 3.72 3.23
N GLY A 67 15.43 2.48 2.80
CA GLY A 67 16.76 1.94 2.57
C GLY A 67 17.44 1.38 3.83
N PRO A 68 18.65 0.81 3.68
CA PRO A 68 19.36 0.14 4.77
C PRO A 68 19.72 1.10 5.92
N GLU A 69 19.89 2.38 5.64
CA GLU A 69 20.18 3.45 6.63
C GLU A 69 18.89 4.15 7.11
N GLY A 70 17.72 3.60 6.81
CA GLY A 70 16.45 4.18 7.18
C GLY A 70 16.30 4.35 8.69
N LYS A 71 15.72 5.48 9.12
CA LYS A 71 15.47 5.76 10.55
C LYS A 71 14.61 4.66 11.18
N GLY A 72 15.17 3.95 12.13
CA GLY A 72 14.51 2.84 12.82
C GLY A 72 14.53 1.51 12.07
N GLY A 73 15.23 1.42 10.95
CA GLY A 73 15.36 0.26 10.07
C GLY A 73 14.85 0.52 8.65
N ALA A 74 15.05 -0.43 7.75
CA ALA A 74 14.59 -0.33 6.36
C ALA A 74 13.07 -0.57 6.28
N CYS A 75 12.29 0.49 6.12
CA CYS A 75 10.83 0.41 5.98
C CYS A 75 10.45 -0.45 4.76
N GLY A 76 9.67 -1.53 4.97
CA GLY A 76 9.20 -2.42 3.91
C GLY A 76 8.02 -1.89 3.09
N GLY A 77 7.57 -0.66 3.33
CA GLY A 77 6.47 -0.05 2.59
C GLY A 77 6.83 0.40 1.16
N CYS A 78 8.13 0.56 0.86
CA CYS A 78 8.63 1.00 -0.45
C CYS A 78 9.92 0.27 -0.80
N GLN A 79 10.16 0.01 -2.11
CA GLN A 79 11.31 -0.74 -2.58
C GLN A 79 12.26 0.07 -3.46
N LEU A 80 11.78 1.03 -4.25
CA LEU A 80 12.53 1.67 -5.33
C LEU A 80 12.50 3.21 -5.29
N GLN A 81 12.39 3.82 -4.08
CA GLN A 81 12.42 5.29 -3.95
C GLN A 81 13.76 5.92 -4.33
N HIS A 82 14.81 5.14 -4.42
CA HIS A 82 16.17 5.57 -4.80
C HIS A 82 16.38 5.56 -6.32
N TRP A 83 15.38 5.21 -7.12
CA TRP A 83 15.45 5.20 -8.59
C TRP A 83 14.72 6.41 -9.16
N ALA A 84 15.29 7.05 -10.17
CA ALA A 84 14.66 8.16 -10.88
C ALA A 84 13.34 7.71 -11.53
N ASP A 85 12.35 8.61 -11.56
CA ASP A 85 10.97 8.27 -11.95
C ASP A 85 10.89 7.69 -13.38
N GLY A 86 11.65 8.24 -14.35
CA GLY A 86 11.62 7.78 -15.73
C GLY A 86 11.99 6.29 -15.91
N PRO A 87 13.21 5.88 -15.51
CA PRO A 87 13.63 4.47 -15.55
C PRO A 87 12.74 3.57 -14.68
N TYR A 88 12.31 4.03 -13.53
CA TYR A 88 11.37 3.29 -12.66
C TYR A 88 10.03 3.02 -13.36
N HIS A 89 9.45 4.02 -14.05
CA HIS A 89 8.19 3.86 -14.77
C HIS A 89 8.34 2.86 -15.94
N GLU A 90 9.45 2.96 -16.67
CA GLU A 90 9.74 2.02 -17.76
C GLU A 90 9.94 0.59 -17.24
N TYR A 91 10.68 0.41 -16.14
CA TYR A 91 10.80 -0.91 -15.49
C TYR A 91 9.43 -1.50 -15.15
N LYS A 92 8.52 -0.71 -14.55
CA LYS A 92 7.16 -1.18 -14.21
C LYS A 92 6.36 -1.56 -15.46
N ARG A 93 6.51 -0.80 -16.54
CA ARG A 93 5.91 -1.14 -17.84
C ARG A 93 6.47 -2.44 -18.40
N GLN A 94 7.78 -2.62 -18.34
CA GLN A 94 8.46 -3.83 -18.84
C GLN A 94 8.08 -5.09 -18.06
N LEU A 95 7.73 -5.00 -16.78
CA LEU A 95 7.19 -6.15 -16.05
C LEU A 95 5.90 -6.68 -16.69
N VAL A 96 5.02 -5.80 -17.16
CA VAL A 96 3.78 -6.18 -17.86
C VAL A 96 4.09 -6.77 -19.24
N VAL A 97 4.97 -6.12 -20.01
CA VAL A 97 5.42 -6.60 -21.32
C VAL A 97 6.01 -8.03 -21.20
N ALA A 98 6.91 -8.22 -20.24
CA ALA A 98 7.54 -9.52 -20.02
C ALA A 98 6.52 -10.60 -19.60
N ALA A 99 5.56 -10.25 -18.74
CA ALA A 99 4.51 -11.18 -18.32
C ALA A 99 3.60 -11.61 -19.47
N LEU A 100 3.22 -10.68 -20.36
CA LEU A 100 2.44 -10.99 -21.57
C LEU A 100 3.24 -11.84 -22.55
N LYS A 101 4.49 -11.46 -22.82
CA LYS A 101 5.38 -12.20 -23.71
C LYS A 101 5.62 -13.64 -23.24
N ALA A 102 5.75 -13.85 -21.92
CA ALA A 102 5.88 -15.20 -21.33
C ALA A 102 4.64 -16.09 -21.58
N LYS A 103 3.50 -15.49 -21.95
CA LYS A 103 2.25 -16.17 -22.34
C LYS A 103 2.04 -16.19 -23.86
N GLY A 104 3.04 -15.80 -24.66
CA GLY A 104 2.94 -15.73 -26.11
C GLY A 104 2.08 -14.58 -26.63
N ILE A 105 1.80 -13.56 -25.77
CA ILE A 105 1.01 -12.40 -26.17
C ILE A 105 1.97 -11.26 -26.51
N GLU A 106 1.99 -10.87 -27.77
CA GLU A 106 2.72 -9.71 -28.26
C GLU A 106 1.72 -8.56 -28.50
N THR A 107 1.86 -7.50 -27.75
CA THR A 107 0.99 -6.32 -27.85
C THR A 107 1.70 -5.07 -27.34
N ASP A 108 1.27 -3.93 -27.80
CA ASP A 108 1.74 -2.66 -27.29
C ASP A 108 1.16 -2.42 -25.87
N VAL A 109 2.06 -2.14 -24.92
CA VAL A 109 1.68 -1.73 -23.57
C VAL A 109 1.91 -0.23 -23.45
N ALA A 110 0.86 0.50 -23.15
CA ALA A 110 0.92 1.95 -22.97
C ALA A 110 1.91 2.36 -21.85
N PRO A 111 2.43 3.59 -21.86
CA PRO A 111 3.23 4.11 -20.77
C PRO A 111 2.52 4.02 -19.43
N LEU A 112 3.29 3.87 -18.35
CA LEU A 112 2.76 3.83 -16.99
C LEU A 112 2.00 5.13 -16.67
N PHE A 113 0.78 5.02 -16.15
CA PHE A 113 0.08 6.13 -15.54
C PHE A 113 0.65 6.39 -14.14
N ALA A 114 1.48 7.42 -13.99
CA ALA A 114 2.19 7.69 -12.75
C ALA A 114 1.29 8.34 -11.70
N CYS A 115 1.26 7.77 -10.50
CA CYS A 115 0.68 8.41 -9.31
C CYS A 115 1.73 9.29 -8.62
N GLN A 116 1.27 10.34 -7.95
CA GLN A 116 2.15 11.28 -7.26
C GLN A 116 2.34 10.91 -5.78
N PRO A 117 3.44 11.33 -5.14
CA PRO A 117 3.56 11.30 -3.69
C PRO A 117 2.36 12.00 -3.02
N GLY A 118 1.97 11.52 -1.84
CA GLY A 118 0.84 12.08 -1.11
C GLY A 118 -0.55 11.70 -1.62
N GLU A 119 -0.66 10.87 -2.66
CA GLU A 119 -1.96 10.46 -3.23
C GLU A 119 -2.51 9.15 -2.64
N ARG A 120 -1.71 8.37 -1.90
CA ARG A 120 -2.16 7.09 -1.36
C ARG A 120 -3.17 7.30 -0.24
N ARG A 121 -4.44 6.99 -0.53
CA ARG A 121 -5.57 7.14 0.41
C ARG A 121 -5.82 5.94 1.31
N ARG A 122 -5.15 4.82 1.09
CA ARG A 122 -5.29 3.59 1.89
C ARG A 122 -3.93 3.05 2.29
N VAL A 123 -3.72 2.87 3.60
CA VAL A 123 -2.52 2.28 4.17
C VAL A 123 -2.89 1.22 5.21
N THR A 124 -2.08 0.17 5.30
CA THR A 124 -2.17 -0.82 6.37
C THR A 124 -0.82 -0.86 7.09
N MET A 125 -0.84 -0.57 8.36
CA MET A 125 0.34 -0.53 9.22
C MET A 125 0.24 -1.57 10.33
N SER A 126 1.38 -1.95 10.88
CA SER A 126 1.48 -2.84 12.04
C SER A 126 1.71 -2.05 13.32
N LEU A 127 1.11 -2.53 14.40
CA LEU A 127 1.32 -1.99 15.75
C LEU A 127 1.79 -3.09 16.68
N LYS A 128 2.61 -2.72 17.68
CA LYS A 128 3.05 -3.61 18.72
C LYS A 128 3.26 -2.84 20.01
N LEU A 129 2.69 -3.34 21.12
CA LEU A 129 3.00 -2.83 22.45
C LEU A 129 4.39 -3.31 22.87
N THR A 130 5.18 -2.40 23.42
CA THR A 130 6.51 -2.64 23.98
C THR A 130 6.60 -2.00 25.36
N ASP A 131 7.65 -2.30 26.10
CA ASP A 131 7.89 -1.69 27.43
C ASP A 131 8.10 -0.16 27.35
N LYS A 132 8.45 0.36 26.15
CA LYS A 132 8.65 1.78 25.89
C LYS A 132 7.41 2.48 25.29
N GLY A 133 6.28 1.77 25.20
CA GLY A 133 5.04 2.26 24.58
C GLY A 133 4.70 1.48 23.31
N ILE A 134 3.87 2.10 22.43
CA ILE A 134 3.45 1.46 21.19
C ILE A 134 4.32 1.86 20.01
N VAL A 135 4.69 0.88 19.20
CA VAL A 135 5.32 1.08 17.89
C VAL A 135 4.24 0.99 16.82
N LEU A 136 4.17 1.96 15.91
CA LEU A 136 3.31 1.99 14.74
C LEU A 136 4.17 2.18 13.49
N GLY A 137 4.06 1.30 12.51
CA GLY A 137 4.81 1.42 11.27
C GLY A 137 4.63 0.26 10.31
N TYR A 138 5.57 0.10 9.41
CA TYR A 138 5.58 -0.98 8.44
C TYR A 138 6.61 -2.05 8.84
N MET A 139 6.31 -3.30 8.54
CA MET A 139 7.29 -4.37 8.70
C MET A 139 8.48 -4.16 7.76
N GLN A 140 9.69 -4.34 8.26
CA GLN A 140 10.87 -4.48 7.41
C GLN A 140 10.76 -5.79 6.62
N ALA A 141 11.09 -5.74 5.33
CA ALA A 141 10.99 -6.90 4.45
C ALA A 141 11.75 -8.12 5.01
N GLY A 142 11.13 -9.29 4.94
CA GLY A 142 11.74 -10.55 5.41
C GLY A 142 11.93 -10.68 6.93
N THR A 143 11.39 -9.75 7.73
CA THR A 143 11.54 -9.76 9.19
C THR A 143 10.23 -9.51 9.92
N HIS A 144 10.23 -9.68 11.26
CA HIS A 144 9.13 -9.29 12.15
C HIS A 144 9.39 -7.94 12.85
N HIS A 145 10.42 -7.20 12.41
CA HIS A 145 10.71 -5.87 12.93
C HIS A 145 9.76 -4.84 12.34
N ILE A 146 9.09 -4.08 13.21
CA ILE A 146 8.24 -2.95 12.81
C ILE A 146 9.11 -1.69 12.83
N VAL A 147 9.33 -1.10 11.67
CA VAL A 147 10.01 0.18 11.53
C VAL A 147 9.05 1.30 11.95
N PRO A 148 9.33 2.03 13.04
CA PRO A 148 8.42 3.09 13.50
C PRO A 148 8.40 4.21 12.48
N VAL A 149 7.20 4.59 12.00
CA VAL A 149 7.04 5.66 11.01
C VAL A 149 6.56 6.95 11.67
N GLU A 150 7.21 8.06 11.34
CA GLU A 150 6.85 9.40 11.77
C GLU A 150 6.38 10.24 10.58
N GLU A 151 6.71 9.82 9.37
CA GLU A 151 6.30 10.41 8.11
C GLU A 151 6.05 9.31 7.08
N CYS A 152 5.25 9.63 6.07
CA CYS A 152 5.08 8.77 4.89
C CYS A 152 4.76 9.67 3.69
N PRO A 153 5.77 10.06 2.88
CA PRO A 153 5.53 10.97 1.75
C PRO A 153 4.65 10.37 0.64
N ILE A 154 4.36 9.07 0.71
CA ILE A 154 3.48 8.37 -0.25
C ILE A 154 2.02 8.46 0.17
N ALA A 155 1.73 8.41 1.48
CA ALA A 155 0.36 8.49 2.00
C ALA A 155 -0.19 9.92 1.95
N MET A 156 -1.52 10.04 1.87
CA MET A 156 -2.19 11.33 1.95
C MET A 156 -1.85 12.05 3.26
N PRO A 157 -1.61 13.37 3.23
CA PRO A 157 -1.32 14.16 4.43
C PRO A 157 -2.33 13.92 5.55
N ALA A 158 -3.63 13.83 5.23
CA ALA A 158 -4.69 13.55 6.20
C ALA A 158 -4.44 12.28 7.04
N ILE A 159 -3.80 11.25 6.47
CA ILE A 159 -3.42 10.03 7.19
C ILE A 159 -2.17 10.28 8.04
N VAL A 160 -1.17 10.94 7.47
CA VAL A 160 0.12 11.20 8.13
C VAL A 160 -0.06 12.09 9.36
N ASP A 161 -0.87 13.14 9.25
CA ASP A 161 -1.18 14.07 10.34
C ASP A 161 -1.88 13.37 11.52
N LYS A 162 -2.56 12.25 11.27
CA LYS A 162 -3.27 11.47 12.30
C LYS A 162 -2.48 10.28 12.85
N LEU A 163 -1.22 10.05 12.43
CA LEU A 163 -0.38 9.01 13.02
C LEU A 163 -0.28 9.09 14.56
N PRO A 164 -0.16 10.27 15.20
CA PRO A 164 -0.17 10.36 16.67
C PRO A 164 -1.48 9.87 17.30
N VAL A 165 -2.63 10.16 16.69
CA VAL A 165 -3.95 9.72 17.15
C VAL A 165 -4.10 8.21 17.00
N ILE A 166 -3.67 7.66 15.84
CA ILE A 166 -3.69 6.22 15.57
C ILE A 166 -2.82 5.47 16.60
N ARG A 167 -1.65 6.02 16.97
CA ARG A 167 -0.82 5.47 18.06
C ARG A 167 -1.56 5.45 19.40
N LYS A 168 -2.22 6.55 19.77
CA LYS A 168 -3.00 6.65 21.02
C LYS A 168 -4.12 5.61 21.04
N LEU A 169 -4.87 5.50 19.94
CA LEU A 169 -5.92 4.47 19.80
C LEU A 169 -5.34 3.06 19.96
N GLY A 170 -4.25 2.77 19.26
CA GLY A 170 -3.56 1.48 19.37
C GLY A 170 -3.03 1.20 20.77
N GLN A 171 -2.53 2.22 21.48
CA GLN A 171 -2.07 2.09 22.88
C GLN A 171 -3.23 1.74 23.84
N VAL A 172 -4.39 2.34 23.63
CA VAL A 172 -5.59 2.10 24.44
C VAL A 172 -6.19 0.73 24.15
N LEU A 173 -6.37 0.41 22.87
CA LEU A 173 -7.06 -0.81 22.44
C LEU A 173 -6.19 -2.05 22.52
N GLY A 174 -4.87 -1.91 22.35
CA GLY A 174 -3.93 -3.01 22.33
C GLY A 174 -3.84 -3.77 23.65
N SER A 175 -3.43 -5.04 23.58
CA SER A 175 -3.15 -5.89 24.73
C SER A 175 -2.14 -6.99 24.37
N GLY A 176 -1.22 -7.28 25.30
CA GLY A 176 -0.17 -8.28 25.10
C GLY A 176 0.92 -7.80 24.14
N SER A 177 1.85 -8.72 23.80
CA SER A 177 3.04 -8.42 22.98
C SER A 177 2.92 -8.81 21.52
N GLN A 178 1.78 -9.38 21.10
CA GLN A 178 1.57 -9.75 19.70
C GLN A 178 1.30 -8.53 18.84
N PRO A 179 1.86 -8.47 17.64
CA PRO A 179 1.52 -7.41 16.69
C PRO A 179 0.06 -7.51 16.24
N PHE A 180 -0.54 -6.37 15.95
CA PHE A 180 -1.84 -6.24 15.33
C PHE A 180 -1.79 -5.19 14.23
N ARG A 181 -2.82 -5.11 13.40
CA ARG A 181 -2.82 -4.23 12.23
C ARG A 181 -3.84 -3.11 12.36
N VAL A 182 -3.56 -2.02 11.68
CA VAL A 182 -4.54 -0.95 11.42
C VAL A 182 -4.55 -0.62 9.94
N THR A 183 -5.75 -0.66 9.35
CA THR A 183 -6.00 -0.11 8.02
C THR A 183 -6.62 1.27 8.20
N VAL A 184 -6.06 2.25 7.50
CA VAL A 184 -6.56 3.63 7.49
C VAL A 184 -6.88 4.02 6.07
N GLN A 185 -8.11 4.48 5.85
CA GLN A 185 -8.58 4.95 4.55
C GLN A 185 -9.03 6.40 4.66
N ALA A 186 -8.53 7.26 3.78
CA ALA A 186 -9.05 8.60 3.63
C ALA A 186 -10.28 8.57 2.72
N THR A 187 -11.40 9.04 3.24
CA THR A 187 -12.69 9.18 2.56
C THR A 187 -13.07 10.65 2.45
N LEU A 188 -14.17 10.97 1.78
CA LEU A 188 -14.63 12.36 1.65
C LEU A 188 -15.08 12.96 3.00
N SER A 189 -15.57 12.13 3.91
CA SER A 189 -16.07 12.54 5.23
C SER A 189 -15.03 12.46 6.35
N GLY A 190 -13.83 11.89 6.10
CA GLY A 190 -12.78 11.75 7.10
C GLY A 190 -12.08 10.40 7.01
N LEU A 191 -11.30 10.08 8.03
CA LEU A 191 -10.58 8.80 8.09
C LEU A 191 -11.47 7.68 8.61
N ASP A 192 -11.48 6.59 7.87
CA ASP A 192 -12.01 5.29 8.29
C ASP A 192 -10.85 4.44 8.82
N ILE A 193 -10.90 4.09 10.10
CA ILE A 193 -9.80 3.41 10.82
C ILE A 193 -10.31 2.04 11.29
N ALA A 194 -9.68 0.97 10.79
CA ALA A 194 -10.02 -0.40 11.14
C ALA A 194 -8.82 -1.11 11.81
N PHE A 195 -8.96 -1.44 13.09
CA PHE A 195 -8.02 -2.29 13.79
C PHE A 195 -8.37 -3.77 13.60
N MET A 196 -7.39 -4.57 13.24
CA MET A 196 -7.51 -6.00 12.95
C MET A 196 -6.51 -6.80 13.77
N ASP A 197 -6.80 -8.09 13.98
CA ASP A 197 -5.94 -9.03 14.72
C ASP A 197 -5.76 -8.64 16.20
N LEU A 198 -6.67 -7.82 16.73
CA LEU A 198 -6.71 -7.41 18.13
C LEU A 198 -7.41 -8.45 19.00
N ARG A 199 -6.86 -8.71 20.20
CA ARG A 199 -7.67 -9.32 21.25
C ARG A 199 -8.79 -8.36 21.62
N LYS A 200 -10.01 -8.90 21.83
CA LYS A 200 -11.20 -8.09 22.18
C LYS A 200 -10.91 -7.20 23.40
N PRO A 201 -10.88 -5.88 23.25
CA PRO A 201 -10.64 -4.98 24.38
C PRO A 201 -11.84 -4.96 25.32
N ASP A 202 -11.59 -4.72 26.60
CA ASP A 202 -12.64 -4.57 27.61
C ASP A 202 -13.47 -3.28 27.40
N ALA A 203 -14.59 -3.18 28.12
CA ALA A 203 -15.53 -2.06 27.99
C ALA A 203 -14.87 -0.69 28.28
N ARG A 204 -13.94 -0.62 29.25
CA ARG A 204 -13.24 0.62 29.61
C ARG A 204 -12.34 1.11 28.50
N LYS A 205 -11.56 0.20 27.89
CA LYS A 205 -10.70 0.52 26.73
C LYS A 205 -11.53 0.98 25.53
N ARG A 206 -12.64 0.30 25.28
CA ARG A 206 -13.57 0.67 24.20
C ARG A 206 -14.12 2.07 24.40
N GLN A 207 -14.61 2.39 25.61
CA GLN A 207 -15.12 3.72 25.93
C GLN A 207 -14.04 4.79 25.79
N THR A 208 -12.82 4.54 26.27
CA THR A 208 -11.69 5.46 26.12
C THR A 208 -11.37 5.72 24.64
N ALA A 209 -11.41 4.70 23.78
CA ALA A 209 -11.18 4.86 22.35
C ALA A 209 -12.30 5.67 21.66
N ILE A 210 -13.57 5.46 22.05
CA ILE A 210 -14.71 6.26 21.61
C ILE A 210 -14.51 7.73 21.96
N ASP A 211 -14.17 8.02 23.22
CA ASP A 211 -13.96 9.39 23.72
C ASP A 211 -12.80 10.09 22.99
N LEU A 212 -11.74 9.34 22.64
CA LEU A 212 -10.65 9.87 21.82
C LEU A 212 -11.13 10.23 20.42
N CYS A 213 -11.90 9.35 19.77
CA CYS A 213 -12.42 9.60 18.42
C CYS A 213 -13.34 10.83 18.40
N LEU A 214 -14.21 11.00 19.39
CA LEU A 214 -15.15 12.13 19.45
C LEU A 214 -14.45 13.49 19.63
N ARG A 215 -13.25 13.50 20.22
CA ARG A 215 -12.45 14.73 20.40
C ARG A 215 -11.60 15.08 19.16
N GLU A 216 -11.41 14.13 18.27
CA GLU A 216 -10.54 14.30 17.11
C GLU A 216 -11.36 14.57 15.84
N LYS A 217 -11.16 15.74 15.24
CA LYS A 217 -11.80 16.09 13.97
C LYS A 217 -11.22 15.25 12.83
N GLY A 218 -12.06 14.95 11.84
CA GLY A 218 -11.65 14.25 10.62
C GLY A 218 -11.51 12.73 10.78
N LEU A 219 -12.09 12.14 11.84
CA LEU A 219 -12.29 10.70 11.99
C LEU A 219 -13.75 10.39 11.68
N ALA A 220 -13.97 9.62 10.61
CA ALA A 220 -15.32 9.24 10.19
C ALA A 220 -15.80 7.97 10.91
N ARG A 221 -14.94 6.96 11.03
CA ARG A 221 -15.30 5.68 11.65
C ARG A 221 -14.10 5.03 12.34
N LEU A 222 -14.36 4.32 13.43
CA LEU A 222 -13.43 3.41 14.09
C LEU A 222 -14.07 2.03 14.20
N THR A 223 -13.35 0.99 13.74
CA THR A 223 -13.80 -0.41 13.81
C THR A 223 -12.78 -1.32 14.47
N LEU A 224 -13.25 -2.41 15.05
CA LEU A 224 -12.46 -3.49 15.64
C LEU A 224 -12.87 -4.81 14.95
N GLY A 225 -12.04 -5.30 14.03
CA GLY A 225 -12.49 -6.34 13.10
C GLY A 225 -13.68 -5.83 12.27
N ASP A 226 -14.78 -6.57 12.31
CA ASP A 226 -16.01 -6.21 11.59
C ASP A 226 -16.97 -5.36 12.43
N GLU A 227 -16.65 -5.12 13.71
CA GLU A 227 -17.52 -4.37 14.63
C GLU A 227 -17.24 -2.86 14.53
N ILE A 228 -18.24 -2.07 14.17
CA ILE A 228 -18.18 -0.61 14.26
C ILE A 228 -18.22 -0.22 15.74
N LEU A 229 -17.10 0.35 16.24
CA LEU A 229 -17.04 0.85 17.60
C LEU A 229 -17.69 2.23 17.72
N ILE A 230 -17.44 3.09 16.75
CA ILE A 230 -18.08 4.40 16.62
C ILE A 230 -17.99 4.90 15.17
N GLU A 231 -19.04 5.60 14.72
CA GLU A 231 -19.15 6.23 13.40
C GLU A 231 -19.72 7.65 13.59
N PRO A 232 -18.89 8.66 13.95
CA PRO A 232 -19.33 10.05 14.04
C PRO A 232 -19.86 10.58 12.70
N GLU A 233 -19.25 10.16 11.60
CA GLU A 233 -19.67 10.46 10.24
C GLU A 233 -19.57 9.20 9.38
N LYS A 234 -20.55 8.99 8.51
CA LYS A 234 -20.52 7.83 7.60
C LYS A 234 -19.37 8.00 6.60
N PRO A 235 -18.41 7.05 6.49
CA PRO A 235 -17.38 7.12 5.46
C PRO A 235 -18.00 7.12 4.07
N VAL A 236 -17.61 8.06 3.22
CA VAL A 236 -18.16 8.20 1.86
C VAL A 236 -17.05 8.29 0.84
N VAL A 237 -17.21 7.56 -0.27
CA VAL A 237 -16.37 7.66 -1.48
C VAL A 237 -17.25 7.99 -2.68
N ASP A 238 -16.67 8.67 -3.67
CA ASP A 238 -17.35 9.01 -4.93
C ASP A 238 -16.91 8.06 -6.06
N PHE A 239 -17.85 7.31 -6.59
CA PHE A 239 -17.65 6.50 -7.78
C PHE A 239 -18.32 7.13 -9.01
N GLY A 240 -17.74 8.25 -9.45
CA GLY A 240 -18.21 8.98 -10.64
C GLY A 240 -19.55 9.71 -10.40
N GLY A 241 -19.73 10.34 -9.22
CA GLY A 241 -20.93 11.05 -8.80
C GLY A 241 -21.96 10.18 -8.08
N VAL A 242 -21.65 8.91 -7.83
CA VAL A 242 -22.43 8.04 -6.94
C VAL A 242 -21.70 7.94 -5.61
N MET A 243 -22.32 8.45 -4.56
CA MET A 243 -21.77 8.42 -3.20
C MET A 243 -22.02 7.07 -2.55
N VAL A 244 -20.96 6.35 -2.22
CA VAL A 244 -21.00 5.01 -1.63
C VAL A 244 -20.36 5.03 -0.25
N SER A 245 -20.95 4.32 0.70
CA SER A 245 -20.33 4.08 2.00
C SER A 245 -19.72 2.68 2.02
N PRO A 246 -18.39 2.55 1.93
CA PRO A 246 -17.75 1.25 1.96
C PRO A 246 -17.92 0.59 3.34
N PRO A 247 -18.11 -0.74 3.41
CA PRO A 247 -18.07 -1.44 4.69
C PRO A 247 -16.69 -1.35 5.34
N PRO A 248 -16.58 -1.61 6.65
CA PRO A 248 -15.31 -1.60 7.36
C PRO A 248 -14.24 -2.44 6.68
N GLY A 249 -13.04 -1.86 6.47
CA GLY A 249 -11.92 -2.58 5.87
C GLY A 249 -12.04 -2.89 4.38
N ALA A 250 -13.10 -2.45 3.70
CA ALA A 250 -13.31 -2.68 2.27
C ALA A 250 -12.10 -2.27 1.43
N PHE A 251 -11.90 -2.97 0.32
CA PHE A 251 -10.86 -2.60 -0.62
C PHE A 251 -11.24 -1.33 -1.39
N LEU A 252 -10.34 -0.35 -1.36
CA LEU A 252 -10.37 0.81 -2.26
C LEU A 252 -9.07 0.87 -3.05
N GLN A 253 -9.11 1.38 -4.28
CA GLN A 253 -7.92 1.66 -5.06
C GLN A 253 -6.98 2.60 -4.31
N ALA A 254 -5.67 2.38 -4.46
CA ALA A 254 -4.66 3.07 -3.65
C ALA A 254 -4.70 4.59 -3.79
N THR A 255 -5.04 5.10 -4.98
CA THR A 255 -5.20 6.53 -5.23
C THR A 255 -6.48 6.79 -6.03
N MET A 256 -7.16 7.91 -5.78
CA MET A 256 -8.35 8.31 -6.53
C MET A 256 -8.02 8.58 -8.00
N ARG A 257 -6.83 9.13 -8.26
CA ARG A 257 -6.38 9.47 -9.62
C ARG A 257 -6.18 8.22 -10.48
N ALA A 258 -5.55 7.16 -9.95
CA ALA A 258 -5.41 5.90 -10.67
C ALA A 258 -6.77 5.20 -10.85
N GLU A 259 -7.65 5.27 -9.85
CA GLU A 259 -9.01 4.74 -9.94
C GLU A 259 -9.78 5.40 -11.09
N GLN A 260 -9.73 6.73 -11.16
CA GLN A 260 -10.42 7.46 -12.23
C GLN A 260 -9.83 7.11 -13.61
N ALA A 261 -8.50 7.07 -13.74
CA ALA A 261 -7.85 6.70 -15.02
C ALA A 261 -8.23 5.27 -15.46
N MET A 262 -8.26 4.31 -14.53
CA MET A 262 -8.72 2.95 -14.83
C MET A 262 -10.20 2.94 -15.24
N ALA A 263 -11.04 3.70 -14.55
CA ALA A 263 -12.46 3.80 -14.88
C ALA A 263 -12.67 4.39 -16.27
N ASP A 264 -11.94 5.44 -16.63
CA ASP A 264 -12.02 6.07 -17.95
C ASP A 264 -11.62 5.11 -19.07
N LEU A 265 -10.57 4.30 -18.87
CA LEU A 265 -10.16 3.26 -19.81
C LEU A 265 -11.23 2.18 -19.97
N VAL A 266 -11.81 1.70 -18.88
CA VAL A 266 -12.87 0.68 -18.89
C VAL A 266 -14.13 1.21 -19.57
N LEU A 267 -14.57 2.43 -19.22
CA LEU A 267 -15.73 3.08 -19.84
C LEU A 267 -15.52 3.32 -21.34
N GLY A 268 -14.32 3.76 -21.73
CA GLY A 268 -13.95 3.96 -23.14
C GLY A 268 -13.96 2.66 -23.93
N HIS A 269 -13.40 1.59 -23.37
CA HIS A 269 -13.36 0.26 -24.01
C HIS A 269 -14.76 -0.35 -24.19
N LEU A 270 -15.63 -0.16 -23.19
CA LEU A 270 -16.98 -0.72 -23.19
C LEU A 270 -18.04 0.25 -23.76
N LYS A 271 -17.61 1.32 -24.42
CA LYS A 271 -18.54 2.28 -25.05
C LYS A 271 -19.43 1.57 -26.07
N GLY A 272 -20.76 1.72 -25.88
CA GLY A 272 -21.76 1.10 -26.74
C GLY A 272 -22.14 -0.34 -26.34
N ALA A 273 -21.49 -0.95 -25.35
CA ALA A 273 -21.94 -2.21 -24.78
C ALA A 273 -23.28 -2.03 -24.08
N LYS A 274 -24.30 -2.84 -24.47
CA LYS A 274 -25.63 -2.77 -23.87
C LYS A 274 -25.71 -3.49 -22.52
N ARG A 275 -24.93 -4.54 -22.35
CA ARG A 275 -24.88 -5.41 -21.15
C ARG A 275 -23.44 -5.67 -20.77
N VAL A 276 -23.14 -5.53 -19.50
CA VAL A 276 -21.81 -5.73 -18.92
C VAL A 276 -21.91 -6.60 -17.68
N VAL A 277 -20.97 -7.48 -17.48
CA VAL A 277 -20.79 -8.23 -16.23
C VAL A 277 -19.50 -7.72 -15.59
N ASP A 278 -19.59 -7.28 -14.33
CA ASP A 278 -18.45 -6.86 -13.51
C ASP A 278 -18.20 -7.93 -12.45
N LEU A 279 -17.14 -8.70 -12.60
CA LEU A 279 -16.74 -9.75 -11.67
C LEU A 279 -15.78 -9.18 -10.64
N PHE A 280 -15.98 -9.54 -9.37
CA PHE A 280 -15.25 -8.98 -8.22
C PHE A 280 -15.48 -7.47 -8.10
N ALA A 281 -16.75 -7.08 -8.18
CA ALA A 281 -17.19 -5.68 -8.28
C ALA A 281 -16.84 -4.84 -7.04
N GLY A 282 -16.56 -5.47 -5.89
CA GLY A 282 -16.33 -4.77 -4.62
C GLY A 282 -17.51 -3.87 -4.27
N CYS A 283 -17.19 -2.65 -3.85
CA CYS A 283 -18.21 -1.61 -3.58
C CYS A 283 -18.66 -0.85 -4.85
N GLY A 284 -18.40 -1.39 -6.05
CA GLY A 284 -18.92 -0.84 -7.29
C GLY A 284 -18.04 0.19 -8.00
N THR A 285 -16.75 0.18 -7.79
CA THR A 285 -15.80 1.12 -8.43
C THR A 285 -16.04 1.27 -9.94
N PHE A 286 -16.27 0.18 -10.67
CA PHE A 286 -16.57 0.18 -12.10
C PHE A 286 -18.06 0.03 -12.38
N SER A 287 -18.75 -0.85 -11.68
CA SER A 287 -20.18 -1.13 -11.86
C SER A 287 -21.03 0.12 -11.85
N LEU A 288 -20.85 1.01 -10.86
CA LEU A 288 -21.68 2.21 -10.70
C LEU A 288 -21.43 3.23 -11.82
N ARG A 289 -20.19 3.33 -12.28
CA ARG A 289 -19.84 4.18 -13.42
C ARG A 289 -20.37 3.62 -14.74
N LEU A 290 -20.29 2.30 -14.93
CA LEU A 290 -20.80 1.59 -16.12
C LEU A 290 -22.33 1.61 -16.20
N ALA A 291 -23.02 1.56 -15.08
CA ALA A 291 -24.49 1.58 -15.01
C ALA A 291 -25.13 2.83 -15.63
N ARG A 292 -24.33 3.90 -15.87
CA ARG A 292 -24.80 5.10 -16.57
C ARG A 292 -24.98 4.91 -18.08
N GLN A 293 -24.33 3.89 -18.65
CA GLN A 293 -24.34 3.67 -20.12
C GLN A 293 -24.75 2.26 -20.52
N SER A 294 -24.83 1.31 -19.56
CA SER A 294 -25.07 -0.11 -19.83
C SER A 294 -25.92 -0.72 -18.72
N ALA A 295 -26.62 -1.80 -19.03
CA ALA A 295 -27.16 -2.69 -18.01
C ALA A 295 -25.99 -3.50 -17.39
N VAL A 296 -25.74 -3.35 -16.11
CA VAL A 296 -24.61 -3.99 -15.42
C VAL A 296 -25.11 -5.10 -14.49
N HIS A 297 -24.47 -6.25 -14.57
CA HIS A 297 -24.61 -7.34 -13.59
C HIS A 297 -23.33 -7.41 -12.77
N ALA A 298 -23.39 -6.90 -11.53
CA ALA A 298 -22.28 -6.93 -10.59
C ALA A 298 -22.27 -8.25 -9.82
N VAL A 299 -21.09 -8.86 -9.70
CA VAL A 299 -20.87 -10.10 -8.95
C VAL A 299 -19.76 -9.86 -7.93
N GLU A 300 -20.07 -10.04 -6.66
CA GLU A 300 -19.14 -9.90 -5.55
C GLU A 300 -19.42 -10.97 -4.50
N PHE A 301 -18.38 -11.57 -3.93
CA PHE A 301 -18.49 -12.58 -2.88
C PHE A 301 -18.68 -11.96 -1.49
N ASP A 302 -18.08 -10.81 -1.25
CA ASP A 302 -18.22 -10.07 0.01
C ASP A 302 -19.60 -9.41 0.09
N ALA A 303 -20.50 -10.03 0.84
CA ALA A 303 -21.87 -9.55 0.98
C ALA A 303 -21.97 -8.10 1.52
N PRO A 304 -21.17 -7.64 2.50
CA PRO A 304 -21.14 -6.24 2.90
C PRO A 304 -20.74 -5.28 1.76
N ALA A 305 -19.74 -5.66 0.94
CA ALA A 305 -19.34 -4.85 -0.20
C ALA A 305 -20.43 -4.81 -1.28
N LEU A 306 -21.08 -5.95 -1.56
CA LEU A 306 -22.21 -6.01 -2.48
C LEU A 306 -23.39 -5.17 -1.99
N GLY A 307 -23.71 -5.24 -0.69
CA GLY A 307 -24.77 -4.42 -0.08
C GLY A 307 -24.52 -2.91 -0.17
N ALA A 308 -23.27 -2.48 -0.32
CA ALA A 308 -22.94 -1.07 -0.56
C ALA A 308 -23.31 -0.59 -1.98
N LEU A 309 -23.64 -1.51 -2.91
CA LEU A 309 -24.14 -1.22 -4.27
C LEU A 309 -25.65 -1.03 -4.32
N ASP A 310 -26.39 -1.58 -3.36
CA ASP A 310 -27.85 -1.40 -3.26
C ASP A 310 -28.14 -0.03 -2.64
N LEU A 311 -28.18 0.99 -3.50
CA LEU A 311 -28.43 2.40 -3.15
C LEU A 311 -29.91 2.76 -3.28
#